data_48d118ec220004198fa338b8dfc3fd5c
#
_entry.id   48d118ec220004198fa338b8dfc3fd5c
#
_cell.length_a   1.000
_cell.length_b   1.000
_cell.length_c   1.000
_cell.angle_alpha   90.00
_cell.angle_beta   90.00
_cell.angle_gamma   90.00
#
_symmetry.space_group_name_H-M   'P 1'
#
loop_
_entity.id
_entity.type
_entity.pdbx_description
1 polymer ?
#
loop_
_entity_poly.entity_id
_entity_poly.type
_entity_poly.pdbx_seq_one_letter_code
_entity_poly.pdbx_strand_id
1 'polypeptide(L)'
;MSTLAIEVTGLTKRYDNLTAVAGATFSVPRGAICGFVGPNGAGKTTTIRMLLGLIAPTSGSANVLGQSIADPEKYLAFVGALIEGPAFYPALTGAENLRVLATLGGFPTQRVEELITQVGLAGRGNDKYKTYSLGMKQRLGIAAALLPNPALLILDEPTNGLDPEGIQEVRDLLKKLASEGTTVFVSSHLLSEIEIISEHIVMLRKGEVVFAGPIEELLMNQKPTIIVRTENPNDLEKIATIATAEGHKVSIRGGEAHIEGPHDWAAILNKKAFEAGITLAQLTPTLPNLEETFFEMTGGK
;
A
#
# COMPACT_ATOMS: atom_id res chain seq x y z
N MET A 1 25.97 8.48 -5.14
CA MET A 1 24.54 8.57 -5.56
C MET A 1 23.71 8.43 -4.31
N SER A 2 22.60 9.17 -4.16
CA SER A 2 21.68 9.01 -3.02
C SER A 2 21.20 7.58 -2.94
N THR A 3 21.14 7.00 -1.74
CA THR A 3 20.54 5.69 -1.47
C THR A 3 19.02 5.75 -1.48
N LEU A 4 18.46 6.96 -1.55
CA LEU A 4 17.02 7.22 -1.53
C LEU A 4 16.49 7.46 -2.96
N ALA A 5 15.29 6.94 -3.23
CA ALA A 5 14.56 7.19 -4.46
C ALA A 5 13.63 8.41 -4.31
N ILE A 6 13.05 8.60 -3.12
CA ILE A 6 12.21 9.75 -2.77
C ILE A 6 12.65 10.27 -1.40
N GLU A 7 12.77 11.60 -1.29
CA GLU A 7 13.03 12.32 -0.05
C GLU A 7 12.02 13.47 0.05
N VAL A 8 11.27 13.53 1.14
CA VAL A 8 10.22 14.55 1.37
C VAL A 8 10.45 15.22 2.70
N THR A 9 10.45 16.57 2.72
CA THR A 9 10.69 17.37 3.93
C THR A 9 9.66 18.48 4.04
N GLY A 10 8.78 18.37 5.06
CA GLY A 10 7.78 19.37 5.40
C GLY A 10 6.79 19.69 4.27
N LEU A 11 6.56 18.73 3.34
CA LEU A 11 5.76 18.95 2.15
C LEU A 11 4.31 19.24 2.50
N THR A 12 3.79 20.37 2.01
CA THR A 12 2.45 20.84 2.33
C THR A 12 1.71 21.25 1.06
N LYS A 13 0.42 20.88 0.99
CA LYS A 13 -0.49 21.36 -0.04
C LYS A 13 -1.79 21.84 0.58
N ARG A 14 -2.12 23.11 0.27
CA ARG A 14 -3.39 23.74 0.65
C ARG A 14 -4.18 24.10 -0.59
N TYR A 15 -5.48 23.89 -0.54
CA TYR A 15 -6.47 24.33 -1.50
C TYR A 15 -7.49 25.17 -0.72
N ASP A 16 -7.48 26.46 -0.88
CA ASP A 16 -8.34 27.39 -0.13
C ASP A 16 -8.37 27.07 1.38
N ASN A 17 -9.48 26.53 1.86
CA ASN A 17 -9.69 26.16 3.27
C ASN A 17 -9.30 24.72 3.61
N LEU A 18 -8.88 23.91 2.61
CA LEU A 18 -8.52 22.50 2.81
C LEU A 18 -7.00 22.33 2.80
N THR A 19 -6.43 21.82 3.86
CA THR A 19 -5.05 21.31 3.85
C THR A 19 -5.08 19.84 3.49
N ALA A 20 -4.72 19.54 2.25
CA ALA A 20 -4.73 18.15 1.74
C ALA A 20 -3.49 17.36 2.17
N VAL A 21 -2.34 18.04 2.35
CA VAL A 21 -1.10 17.47 2.90
C VAL A 21 -0.51 18.51 3.84
N ALA A 22 -0.13 18.11 5.06
CA ALA A 22 0.28 18.98 6.15
C ALA A 22 1.66 18.57 6.67
N GLY A 23 2.72 19.17 6.10
CA GLY A 23 4.09 19.01 6.60
C GLY A 23 4.66 17.59 6.45
N ALA A 24 4.27 16.84 5.42
CA ALA A 24 4.70 15.47 5.22
C ALA A 24 6.23 15.37 5.14
N THR A 25 6.82 14.46 5.93
CA THR A 25 8.26 14.16 5.95
C THR A 25 8.46 12.65 5.94
N PHE A 26 9.12 12.13 4.92
CA PHE A 26 9.41 10.71 4.77
C PHE A 26 10.48 10.46 3.71
N SER A 27 11.00 9.23 3.66
CA SER A 27 11.95 8.80 2.63
C SER A 27 11.61 7.40 2.11
N VAL A 28 12.02 7.12 0.87
CA VAL A 28 11.84 5.82 0.20
C VAL A 28 13.21 5.34 -0.28
N PRO A 29 13.69 4.18 0.18
CA PRO A 29 14.95 3.59 -0.28
C PRO A 29 14.88 3.16 -1.75
N ARG A 30 16.02 3.15 -2.45
CA ARG A 30 16.12 2.58 -3.79
C ARG A 30 16.00 1.06 -3.76
N GLY A 31 15.38 0.49 -4.79
CA GLY A 31 15.23 -0.95 -4.97
C GLY A 31 14.19 -1.62 -4.05
N ALA A 32 13.52 -0.85 -3.18
CA ALA A 32 12.49 -1.36 -2.29
C ALA A 32 11.08 -1.18 -2.87
N ILE A 33 10.13 -1.99 -2.40
CA ILE A 33 8.71 -1.70 -2.51
C ILE A 33 8.30 -0.89 -1.27
N CYS A 34 7.82 0.32 -1.49
CA CYS A 34 7.29 1.17 -0.42
C CYS A 34 5.79 1.36 -0.59
N GLY A 35 5.03 0.89 0.40
CA GLY A 35 3.60 1.14 0.49
C GLY A 35 3.31 2.56 0.97
N PHE A 36 2.40 3.25 0.29
CA PHE A 36 1.91 4.58 0.65
C PHE A 36 0.44 4.50 1.02
N VAL A 37 0.14 4.32 2.29
CA VAL A 37 -1.17 3.87 2.75
C VAL A 37 -1.92 4.92 3.55
N GLY A 38 -3.24 4.81 3.53
CA GLY A 38 -4.13 5.68 4.29
C GLY A 38 -5.55 5.65 3.71
N PRO A 39 -6.55 6.08 4.47
CA PRO A 39 -7.94 6.11 4.01
C PRO A 39 -8.11 7.05 2.82
N ASN A 40 -9.27 6.95 2.17
CA ASN A 40 -9.63 7.87 1.09
C ASN A 40 -9.66 9.32 1.64
N GLY A 41 -9.07 10.25 0.88
CA GLY A 41 -8.92 11.64 1.31
C GLY A 41 -7.74 11.89 2.26
N ALA A 42 -6.90 10.90 2.58
CA ALA A 42 -5.71 11.10 3.43
C ALA A 42 -4.61 11.96 2.80
N GLY A 43 -4.66 12.27 1.50
CA GLY A 43 -3.67 13.08 0.79
C GLY A 43 -2.73 12.29 -0.13
N LYS A 44 -2.94 10.97 -0.32
CA LYS A 44 -2.08 10.10 -1.12
C LYS A 44 -1.90 10.61 -2.56
N THR A 45 -2.97 10.70 -3.33
CA THR A 45 -2.94 11.17 -4.72
C THR A 45 -2.39 12.59 -4.84
N THR A 46 -2.70 13.49 -3.88
CA THR A 46 -2.15 14.85 -3.84
C THR A 46 -0.63 14.83 -3.68
N THR A 47 -0.11 14.00 -2.79
CA THR A 47 1.34 13.83 -2.60
C THR A 47 2.00 13.26 -3.87
N ILE A 48 1.43 12.21 -4.46
CA ILE A 48 1.92 11.63 -5.71
C ILE A 48 1.96 12.69 -6.83
N ARG A 49 0.92 13.50 -6.98
CA ARG A 49 0.90 14.57 -7.99
C ARG A 49 1.98 15.62 -7.75
N MET A 50 2.31 15.95 -6.50
CA MET A 50 3.44 16.84 -6.19
C MET A 50 4.78 16.20 -6.54
N LEU A 51 4.99 14.92 -6.21
CA LEU A 51 6.21 14.18 -6.54
C LEU A 51 6.44 14.04 -8.05
N LEU A 52 5.37 14.06 -8.85
CA LEU A 52 5.43 14.02 -10.32
C LEU A 52 5.44 15.41 -10.97
N GLY A 53 5.53 16.47 -10.17
CA GLY A 53 5.53 17.85 -10.72
C GLY A 53 4.21 18.29 -11.36
N LEU A 54 3.12 17.51 -11.19
CA LEU A 54 1.80 17.85 -11.77
C LEU A 54 1.11 19.00 -11.04
N ILE A 55 1.44 19.19 -9.77
CA ILE A 55 0.99 20.30 -8.94
C ILE A 55 2.14 20.81 -8.09
N ALA A 56 2.27 22.12 -7.93
CA ALA A 56 3.27 22.70 -7.04
C ALA A 56 2.85 22.57 -5.56
N PRO A 57 3.78 22.28 -4.63
CA PRO A 57 3.51 22.35 -3.19
C PRO A 57 3.23 23.80 -2.77
N THR A 58 2.52 23.96 -1.64
CA THR A 58 2.35 25.28 -0.99
C THR A 58 3.59 25.65 -0.19
N SER A 59 4.24 24.65 0.44
CA SER A 59 5.51 24.80 1.16
C SER A 59 6.19 23.44 1.32
N GLY A 60 7.44 23.44 1.82
CA GLY A 60 8.26 22.25 1.94
C GLY A 60 8.97 21.92 0.63
N SER A 61 9.67 20.79 0.61
CA SER A 61 10.45 20.34 -0.53
C SER A 61 10.44 18.83 -0.66
N ALA A 62 10.73 18.33 -1.85
CA ALA A 62 11.01 16.92 -2.07
C ALA A 62 12.05 16.74 -3.18
N ASN A 63 12.75 15.61 -3.11
CA ASN A 63 13.64 15.14 -4.15
C ASN A 63 13.16 13.77 -4.66
N VAL A 64 13.18 13.58 -5.97
CA VAL A 64 12.93 12.31 -6.65
C VAL A 64 14.17 11.92 -7.41
N LEU A 65 14.70 10.73 -7.14
CA LEU A 65 15.98 10.23 -7.70
C LEU A 65 17.17 11.18 -7.49
N GLY A 66 17.12 12.00 -6.41
CA GLY A 66 18.13 13.01 -6.07
C GLY A 66 17.95 14.35 -6.78
N GLN A 67 16.85 14.55 -7.52
CA GLN A 67 16.52 15.81 -8.21
C GLN A 67 15.31 16.47 -7.53
N SER A 68 15.32 17.80 -7.45
CA SER A 68 14.21 18.55 -6.85
C SER A 68 12.93 18.42 -7.66
N ILE A 69 11.79 18.30 -6.98
CA ILE A 69 10.45 18.32 -7.63
C ILE A 69 10.11 19.66 -8.29
N ALA A 70 10.89 20.69 -8.04
CA ALA A 70 10.77 21.98 -8.76
C ALA A 70 11.28 21.89 -10.21
N ASP A 71 12.11 20.89 -10.51
CA ASP A 71 12.72 20.67 -11.82
C ASP A 71 12.33 19.29 -12.39
N PRO A 72 11.04 19.00 -12.65
CA PRO A 72 10.55 17.67 -12.99
C PRO A 72 11.17 17.09 -14.27
N GLU A 73 11.58 17.94 -15.21
CA GLU A 73 12.26 17.52 -16.44
C GLU A 73 13.57 16.78 -16.20
N LYS A 74 14.21 16.95 -15.03
CA LYS A 74 15.50 16.31 -14.71
C LYS A 74 15.34 14.85 -14.27
N TYR A 75 14.14 14.43 -13.82
CA TYR A 75 13.94 13.08 -13.29
C TYR A 75 12.79 12.31 -13.95
N LEU A 76 11.78 12.96 -14.53
CA LEU A 76 10.59 12.27 -15.07
C LEU A 76 10.92 11.25 -16.16
N ALA A 77 12.02 11.44 -16.90
CA ALA A 77 12.48 10.45 -17.89
C ALA A 77 12.85 9.10 -17.27
N PHE A 78 13.09 9.05 -15.94
CA PHE A 78 13.44 7.85 -15.19
C PHE A 78 12.33 7.38 -14.25
N VAL A 79 11.14 7.98 -14.35
CA VAL A 79 9.98 7.67 -13.53
C VAL A 79 8.84 7.15 -14.41
N GLY A 80 8.33 5.98 -14.07
CA GLY A 80 7.07 5.48 -14.60
C GLY A 80 5.93 5.81 -13.64
N ALA A 81 4.79 6.24 -14.14
CA ALA A 81 3.66 6.57 -13.27
C ALA A 81 2.32 6.08 -13.84
N LEU A 82 1.47 5.59 -12.94
CA LEU A 82 0.05 5.33 -13.20
C LEU A 82 -0.76 6.01 -12.11
N ILE A 83 -1.50 7.07 -12.47
CA ILE A 83 -2.35 7.83 -11.56
C ILE A 83 -3.78 7.74 -12.08
N GLU A 84 -4.71 7.45 -11.20
CA GLU A 84 -6.13 7.32 -11.56
C GLU A 84 -6.41 6.24 -12.62
N GLY A 85 -6.86 5.57 -13.13
CA GLY A 85 -7.00 4.51 -14.12
C GLY A 85 -6.42 4.86 -15.50
N PRO A 86 -6.01 3.86 -16.23
CA PRO A 86 -5.38 4.05 -17.54
C PRO A 86 -6.38 4.58 -18.57
N ALA A 87 -6.01 5.68 -19.23
CA ALA A 87 -6.78 6.27 -20.33
C ALA A 87 -6.15 5.87 -21.68
N PHE A 88 -6.74 4.88 -22.34
CA PHE A 88 -6.31 4.39 -23.63
C PHE A 88 -7.40 4.54 -24.70
N TYR A 89 -7.05 4.43 -25.95
CA TYR A 89 -7.99 4.45 -27.08
C TYR A 89 -8.76 3.14 -27.15
N PRO A 90 -10.10 3.14 -26.93
CA PRO A 90 -10.88 1.89 -26.85
C PRO A 90 -10.91 1.08 -28.12
N ALA A 91 -10.75 1.74 -29.28
CA ALA A 91 -10.79 1.10 -30.59
C ALA A 91 -9.46 0.46 -31.01
N LEU A 92 -8.35 0.84 -30.38
CA LEU A 92 -7.03 0.26 -30.61
C LEU A 92 -6.85 -0.99 -29.78
N THR A 93 -5.93 -1.85 -30.20
CA THR A 93 -5.49 -3.01 -29.42
C THR A 93 -4.59 -2.57 -28.25
N GLY A 94 -4.31 -3.47 -27.29
CA GLY A 94 -3.37 -3.18 -26.20
C GLY A 94 -1.98 -2.79 -26.74
N ALA A 95 -1.47 -3.56 -27.70
CA ALA A 95 -0.18 -3.29 -28.31
C ALA A 95 -0.14 -1.95 -29.09
N GLU A 96 -1.20 -1.63 -29.84
CA GLU A 96 -1.30 -0.35 -30.56
C GLU A 96 -1.33 0.83 -29.60
N ASN A 97 -2.05 0.74 -28.47
CA ASN A 97 -2.07 1.77 -27.44
C ASN A 97 -0.66 2.01 -26.87
N LEU A 98 0.08 0.96 -26.54
CA LEU A 98 1.46 1.09 -26.07
C LEU A 98 2.39 1.69 -27.14
N ARG A 99 2.24 1.29 -28.42
CA ARG A 99 3.03 1.86 -29.52
C ARG A 99 2.77 3.36 -29.71
N VAL A 100 1.52 3.79 -29.57
CA VAL A 100 1.18 5.24 -29.61
C VAL A 100 1.92 5.97 -28.48
N LEU A 101 1.86 5.47 -27.25
CA LEU A 101 2.55 6.10 -26.11
C LEU A 101 4.08 6.05 -26.27
N ALA A 102 4.63 4.93 -26.74
CA ALA A 102 6.06 4.79 -26.99
C ALA A 102 6.52 5.83 -28.04
N THR A 103 5.77 6.01 -29.12
CA THR A 103 6.07 6.98 -30.18
C THR A 103 6.01 8.42 -29.64
N LEU A 104 4.97 8.78 -28.88
CA LEU A 104 4.81 10.10 -28.29
C LEU A 104 5.92 10.42 -27.26
N GLY A 105 6.33 9.42 -26.48
CA GLY A 105 7.37 9.58 -25.47
C GLY A 105 8.80 9.40 -26.01
N GLY A 106 8.96 9.08 -27.30
CA GLY A 106 10.27 8.81 -27.88
C GLY A 106 10.93 7.50 -27.38
N PHE A 107 10.12 6.54 -26.88
CA PHE A 107 10.61 5.25 -26.38
C PHE A 107 10.70 4.20 -27.50
N PRO A 108 11.59 3.20 -27.35
CA PRO A 108 11.70 2.12 -28.33
C PRO A 108 10.41 1.29 -28.44
N THR A 109 9.78 1.28 -29.62
CA THR A 109 8.55 0.53 -29.87
C THR A 109 8.76 -0.99 -29.83
N GLN A 110 10.00 -1.45 -29.98
CA GLN A 110 10.40 -2.87 -29.88
C GLN A 110 10.12 -3.46 -28.49
N ARG A 111 10.11 -2.64 -27.45
CA ARG A 111 9.80 -3.09 -26.08
C ARG A 111 8.33 -3.40 -25.83
N VAL A 112 7.43 -3.01 -26.73
CA VAL A 112 5.98 -3.17 -26.52
C VAL A 112 5.59 -4.64 -26.33
N GLU A 113 6.10 -5.55 -27.16
CA GLU A 113 5.77 -6.98 -27.05
C GLU A 113 6.36 -7.62 -25.79
N GLU A 114 7.57 -7.19 -25.40
CA GLU A 114 8.21 -7.59 -24.15
C GLU A 114 7.36 -7.14 -22.95
N LEU A 115 6.94 -5.87 -22.92
CA LEU A 115 6.14 -5.31 -21.84
C LEU A 115 4.75 -5.97 -21.73
N ILE A 116 4.10 -6.25 -22.86
CA ILE A 116 2.83 -7.00 -22.88
C ILE A 116 3.01 -8.37 -22.23
N THR A 117 4.11 -9.05 -22.54
CA THR A 117 4.43 -10.35 -21.93
C THR A 117 4.75 -10.20 -20.45
N GLN A 118 5.55 -9.19 -20.07
CA GLN A 118 5.98 -8.93 -18.71
C GLN A 118 4.79 -8.67 -17.76
N VAL A 119 3.75 -7.96 -18.24
CA VAL A 119 2.54 -7.69 -17.45
C VAL A 119 1.47 -8.80 -17.55
N GLY A 120 1.81 -9.98 -18.09
CA GLY A 120 0.90 -11.12 -18.16
C GLY A 120 -0.24 -10.96 -19.19
N LEU A 121 -0.03 -10.14 -20.23
CA LEU A 121 -0.99 -9.97 -21.33
C LEU A 121 -0.55 -10.68 -22.61
N ALA A 122 0.37 -11.66 -22.51
CA ALA A 122 0.78 -12.50 -23.65
C ALA A 122 -0.44 -13.15 -24.33
N GLY A 123 -0.50 -13.09 -25.66
CA GLY A 123 -1.63 -13.57 -26.45
C GLY A 123 -2.87 -12.67 -26.47
N ARG A 124 -2.93 -11.65 -25.63
CA ARG A 124 -4.04 -10.69 -25.55
C ARG A 124 -3.68 -9.29 -26.09
N GLY A 125 -2.41 -9.06 -26.41
CA GLY A 125 -1.92 -7.76 -26.91
C GLY A 125 -2.63 -7.26 -28.17
N ASN A 126 -3.15 -8.17 -29.02
CA ASN A 126 -3.90 -7.86 -30.25
C ASN A 126 -5.42 -7.71 -30.04
N ASP A 127 -5.93 -7.94 -28.84
CA ASP A 127 -7.33 -7.71 -28.53
C ASP A 127 -7.57 -6.19 -28.35
N LYS A 128 -8.77 -5.73 -28.76
CA LYS A 128 -9.14 -4.32 -28.59
C LYS A 128 -9.26 -3.95 -27.11
N TYR A 129 -8.71 -2.82 -26.71
CA TYR A 129 -8.73 -2.34 -25.32
C TYR A 129 -10.14 -2.30 -24.70
N LYS A 130 -11.18 -1.97 -25.50
CA LYS A 130 -12.56 -1.98 -25.03
C LYS A 130 -13.05 -3.32 -24.51
N THR A 131 -12.41 -4.44 -24.93
CA THR A 131 -12.76 -5.80 -24.51
C THR A 131 -11.96 -6.29 -23.30
N TYR A 132 -11.01 -5.49 -22.81
CA TYR A 132 -10.20 -5.84 -21.66
C TYR A 132 -11.03 -5.80 -20.36
N SER A 133 -10.79 -6.79 -19.50
CA SER A 133 -11.25 -6.71 -18.10
C SER A 133 -10.57 -5.55 -17.37
N LEU A 134 -11.06 -5.18 -16.21
CA LEU A 134 -10.45 -4.12 -15.41
C LEU A 134 -8.98 -4.46 -15.06
N GLY A 135 -8.70 -5.71 -14.65
CA GLY A 135 -7.34 -6.18 -14.36
C GLY A 135 -6.42 -6.10 -15.58
N MET A 136 -6.90 -6.49 -16.76
CA MET A 136 -6.13 -6.34 -18.01
C MET A 136 -5.84 -4.87 -18.32
N LYS A 137 -6.80 -3.97 -18.07
CA LYS A 137 -6.61 -2.53 -18.26
C LYS A 137 -5.56 -1.97 -17.29
N GLN A 138 -5.60 -2.35 -16.02
CA GLN A 138 -4.59 -1.94 -15.04
C GLN A 138 -3.20 -2.44 -15.41
N ARG A 139 -3.07 -3.71 -15.79
CA ARG A 139 -1.78 -4.27 -16.22
C ARG A 139 -1.24 -3.58 -17.48
N LEU A 140 -2.10 -3.22 -18.44
CA LEU A 140 -1.68 -2.40 -19.58
C LEU A 140 -1.23 -1.00 -19.15
N GLY A 141 -1.87 -0.40 -18.14
CA GLY A 141 -1.45 0.86 -17.53
C GLY A 141 -0.06 0.77 -16.90
N ILE A 142 0.21 -0.32 -16.19
CA ILE A 142 1.55 -0.59 -15.65
C ILE A 142 2.56 -0.78 -16.80
N ALA A 143 2.21 -1.51 -17.88
CA ALA A 143 3.06 -1.63 -19.05
C ALA A 143 3.41 -0.28 -19.69
N ALA A 144 2.44 0.64 -19.75
CA ALA A 144 2.68 2.00 -20.22
C ALA A 144 3.66 2.77 -19.31
N ALA A 145 3.51 2.63 -17.99
CA ALA A 145 4.44 3.22 -17.01
C ALA A 145 5.86 2.62 -17.11
N LEU A 146 6.00 1.40 -17.63
CA LEU A 146 7.30 0.74 -17.81
C LEU A 146 7.99 1.09 -19.16
N LEU A 147 7.34 1.81 -20.08
CA LEU A 147 7.92 2.20 -21.37
C LEU A 147 9.27 2.91 -21.25
N PRO A 148 9.47 3.89 -20.32
CA PRO A 148 10.75 4.59 -20.16
C PRO A 148 11.86 3.76 -19.51
N ASN A 149 11.63 2.49 -19.15
CA ASN A 149 12.54 1.69 -18.33
C ASN A 149 12.89 2.37 -17.01
N PRO A 150 11.90 2.63 -16.16
CA PRO A 150 12.06 3.54 -15.04
C PRO A 150 12.93 2.95 -13.91
N ALA A 151 13.69 3.82 -13.24
CA ALA A 151 14.33 3.51 -11.97
C ALA A 151 13.36 3.58 -10.77
N LEU A 152 12.25 4.32 -10.94
CA LEU A 152 11.19 4.47 -9.95
C LEU A 152 9.82 4.34 -10.64
N LEU A 153 8.99 3.45 -10.12
CA LEU A 153 7.61 3.24 -10.55
C LEU A 153 6.66 3.77 -9.46
N ILE A 154 5.79 4.70 -9.81
CA ILE A 154 4.79 5.30 -8.90
C ILE A 154 3.40 4.88 -9.36
N LEU A 155 2.67 4.16 -8.50
CA LEU A 155 1.35 3.62 -8.81
C LEU A 155 0.33 4.10 -7.79
N ASP A 156 -0.74 4.75 -8.26
CA ASP A 156 -1.83 5.20 -7.41
C ASP A 156 -3.00 4.20 -7.47
N GLU A 157 -3.22 3.46 -6.37
CA GLU A 157 -4.29 2.46 -6.20
C GLU A 157 -4.37 1.42 -7.36
N PRO A 158 -3.27 0.74 -7.74
CA PRO A 158 -3.24 -0.12 -8.93
C PRO A 158 -4.11 -1.37 -8.82
N THR A 159 -4.51 -1.77 -7.63
CA THR A 159 -5.35 -2.96 -7.36
C THR A 159 -6.82 -2.62 -7.16
N ASN A 160 -7.17 -1.33 -7.19
CA ASN A 160 -8.54 -0.88 -6.89
C ASN A 160 -9.56 -1.45 -7.89
N GLY A 161 -10.59 -2.13 -7.34
CA GLY A 161 -11.66 -2.70 -8.12
C GLY A 161 -11.32 -4.01 -8.86
N LEU A 162 -10.15 -4.59 -8.60
CA LEU A 162 -9.79 -5.91 -9.12
C LEU A 162 -10.40 -7.03 -8.28
N ASP A 163 -10.58 -8.17 -8.90
CA ASP A 163 -10.87 -9.42 -8.22
C ASP A 163 -9.60 -9.98 -7.52
N PRO A 164 -9.74 -10.96 -6.62
CA PRO A 164 -8.59 -11.49 -5.88
C PRO A 164 -7.47 -12.04 -6.78
N GLU A 165 -7.79 -12.61 -7.93
CA GLU A 165 -6.81 -13.12 -8.90
C GLU A 165 -6.03 -11.96 -9.54
N GLY A 166 -6.72 -10.91 -9.98
CA GLY A 166 -6.10 -9.71 -10.52
C GLY A 166 -5.21 -8.97 -9.52
N ILE A 167 -5.61 -8.93 -8.24
CA ILE A 167 -4.78 -8.37 -7.15
C ILE A 167 -3.49 -9.18 -7.02
N GLN A 168 -3.58 -10.52 -7.01
CA GLN A 168 -2.41 -11.39 -6.90
C GLN A 168 -1.46 -11.21 -8.10
N GLU A 169 -1.99 -11.15 -9.33
CA GLU A 169 -1.19 -10.93 -10.53
C GLU A 169 -0.42 -9.60 -10.49
N VAL A 170 -1.06 -8.51 -10.04
CA VAL A 170 -0.40 -7.21 -9.88
C VAL A 170 0.67 -7.29 -8.80
N ARG A 171 0.41 -7.91 -7.65
CA ARG A 171 1.39 -8.08 -6.57
C ARG A 171 2.64 -8.84 -7.04
N ASP A 172 2.46 -9.94 -7.75
CA ASP A 172 3.57 -10.75 -8.25
C ASP A 172 4.40 -9.97 -9.28
N LEU A 173 3.74 -9.18 -10.13
CA LEU A 173 4.41 -8.27 -11.06
C LEU A 173 5.26 -7.23 -10.31
N LEU A 174 4.73 -6.57 -9.26
CA LEU A 174 5.47 -5.56 -8.51
C LEU A 174 6.67 -6.16 -7.78
N LYS A 175 6.53 -7.35 -7.18
CA LYS A 175 7.65 -8.09 -6.56
C LYS A 175 8.73 -8.41 -7.58
N LYS A 176 8.35 -8.88 -8.76
CA LYS A 176 9.29 -9.16 -9.84
C LYS A 176 10.06 -7.90 -10.25
N LEU A 177 9.38 -6.79 -10.50
CA LEU A 177 10.01 -5.52 -10.88
C LEU A 177 11.00 -5.02 -9.82
N ALA A 178 10.64 -5.14 -8.55
CA ALA A 178 11.54 -4.77 -7.45
C ALA A 178 12.77 -5.68 -7.38
N SER A 179 12.59 -6.99 -7.57
CA SER A 179 13.72 -7.95 -7.62
C SER A 179 14.68 -7.70 -8.79
N GLU A 180 14.20 -7.06 -9.85
CA GLU A 180 14.98 -6.61 -11.02
C GLU A 180 15.62 -5.23 -10.80
N GLY A 181 15.44 -4.61 -9.62
CA GLY A 181 16.08 -3.36 -9.19
C GLY A 181 15.23 -2.09 -9.39
N THR A 182 13.98 -2.19 -9.86
CA THR A 182 13.07 -1.05 -9.94
C THR A 182 12.57 -0.70 -8.54
N THR A 183 12.67 0.57 -8.13
CA THR A 183 12.00 1.03 -6.91
C THR A 183 10.51 1.16 -7.18
N VAL A 184 9.67 0.65 -6.29
CA VAL A 184 8.21 0.74 -6.43
C VAL A 184 7.62 1.55 -5.28
N PHE A 185 6.89 2.62 -5.61
CA PHE A 185 6.12 3.42 -4.67
C PHE A 185 4.64 3.26 -5.01
N VAL A 186 3.92 2.51 -4.19
CA VAL A 186 2.55 2.09 -4.48
C VAL A 186 1.59 2.58 -3.42
N SER A 187 0.55 3.33 -3.81
CA SER A 187 -0.51 3.71 -2.89
C SER A 187 -1.58 2.64 -2.79
N SER A 188 -2.12 2.47 -1.59
CA SER A 188 -3.31 1.65 -1.34
C SER A 188 -4.07 2.16 -0.11
N HIS A 189 -5.37 1.90 -0.07
CA HIS A 189 -6.18 2.03 1.14
C HIS A 189 -6.34 0.69 1.87
N LEU A 190 -5.87 -0.42 1.29
CA LEU A 190 -5.89 -1.78 1.85
C LEU A 190 -4.51 -2.12 2.42
N LEU A 191 -4.40 -2.04 3.75
CA LEU A 191 -3.16 -2.28 4.49
C LEU A 191 -2.65 -3.72 4.33
N SER A 192 -3.57 -4.69 4.34
CA SER A 192 -3.27 -6.11 4.17
C SER A 192 -2.61 -6.43 2.82
N GLU A 193 -2.93 -5.70 1.76
CA GLU A 193 -2.26 -5.89 0.46
C GLU A 193 -0.80 -5.41 0.49
N ILE A 194 -0.58 -4.25 1.12
CA ILE A 194 0.74 -3.63 1.23
C ILE A 194 1.66 -4.43 2.15
N GLU A 195 1.14 -4.97 3.24
CA GLU A 195 1.89 -5.83 4.17
C GLU A 195 2.52 -7.03 3.48
N ILE A 196 1.86 -7.59 2.47
CA ILE A 196 2.35 -8.78 1.74
C ILE A 196 3.52 -8.47 0.79
N ILE A 197 3.61 -7.24 0.27
CA ILE A 197 4.56 -6.93 -0.81
C ILE A 197 5.65 -5.94 -0.43
N SER A 198 5.48 -5.16 0.64
CA SER A 198 6.35 -4.01 0.92
C SER A 198 7.31 -4.28 2.07
N GLU A 199 8.53 -3.80 1.95
CA GLU A 199 9.51 -3.76 3.04
C GLU A 199 9.41 -2.45 3.84
N HIS A 200 8.97 -1.37 3.17
CA HIS A 200 8.83 -0.02 3.75
C HIS A 200 7.39 0.46 3.61
N ILE A 201 6.97 1.29 4.54
CA ILE A 201 5.63 1.87 4.54
C ILE A 201 5.67 3.33 4.95
N VAL A 202 4.80 4.13 4.32
CA VAL A 202 4.47 5.50 4.74
C VAL A 202 2.97 5.55 4.97
N MET A 203 2.56 5.81 6.20
CA MET A 203 1.15 5.84 6.61
C MET A 203 0.66 7.29 6.71
N LEU A 204 -0.43 7.60 6.02
CA LEU A 204 -1.06 8.92 6.05
C LEU A 204 -2.43 8.88 6.73
N ARG A 205 -2.71 9.94 7.50
CA ARG A 205 -4.05 10.23 8.02
C ARG A 205 -4.30 11.73 8.02
N LYS A 206 -5.41 12.17 7.41
CA LYS A 206 -5.84 13.59 7.37
C LYS A 206 -4.73 14.56 6.91
N GLY A 207 -3.92 14.13 5.93
CA GLY A 207 -2.84 14.91 5.37
C GLY A 207 -1.51 14.82 6.11
N GLU A 208 -1.44 14.15 7.25
CA GLU A 208 -0.22 14.00 8.07
C GLU A 208 0.37 12.60 7.94
N VAL A 209 1.70 12.50 7.98
CA VAL A 209 2.43 11.23 8.08
C VAL A 209 2.41 10.78 9.52
N VAL A 210 1.76 9.63 9.80
CA VAL A 210 1.70 9.04 11.14
C VAL A 210 2.80 8.03 11.39
N PHE A 211 3.34 7.42 10.32
CA PHE A 211 4.51 6.54 10.37
C PHE A 211 5.23 6.55 9.03
N ALA A 212 6.54 6.44 9.03
CA ALA A 212 7.36 6.22 7.84
C ALA A 212 8.62 5.44 8.23
N GLY A 213 8.79 4.24 7.67
CA GLY A 213 9.93 3.37 7.97
C GLY A 213 9.73 1.93 7.51
N PRO A 214 10.64 1.02 7.89
CA PRO A 214 10.49 -0.41 7.67
C PRO A 214 9.23 -0.97 8.33
N ILE A 215 8.52 -1.87 7.66
CA ILE A 215 7.33 -2.54 8.24
C ILE A 215 7.70 -3.34 9.48
N GLU A 216 8.85 -3.99 9.47
CA GLU A 216 9.33 -4.76 10.63
C GLU A 216 9.46 -3.90 11.89
N GLU A 217 9.97 -2.67 11.78
CA GLU A 217 10.09 -1.75 12.92
C GLU A 217 8.72 -1.40 13.51
N LEU A 218 7.71 -1.24 12.65
CA LEU A 218 6.34 -0.97 13.06
C LEU A 218 5.72 -2.16 13.80
N LEU A 219 5.92 -3.38 13.30
CA LEU A 219 5.34 -4.60 13.85
C LEU A 219 6.10 -5.12 15.09
N MET A 220 7.42 -4.89 15.19
CA MET A 220 8.24 -5.31 16.35
C MET A 220 7.78 -4.70 17.67
N ASN A 221 7.17 -3.54 17.63
CA ASN A 221 6.65 -2.85 18.83
C ASN A 221 5.24 -3.34 19.23
N GLN A 222 4.64 -4.18 18.43
CA GLN A 222 3.31 -4.73 18.70
C GLN A 222 3.41 -6.08 19.41
N LYS A 223 2.52 -6.32 20.35
CA LYS A 223 2.45 -7.60 21.05
C LYS A 223 1.44 -8.51 20.35
N PRO A 224 1.76 -9.83 20.27
CA PRO A 224 0.76 -10.80 19.83
C PRO A 224 -0.51 -10.66 20.65
N THR A 225 -1.65 -10.78 20.00
CA THR A 225 -2.96 -10.61 20.62
C THR A 225 -3.77 -11.90 20.46
N ILE A 226 -4.55 -12.25 21.47
CA ILE A 226 -5.50 -13.35 21.42
C ILE A 226 -6.91 -12.76 21.41
N ILE A 227 -7.65 -12.99 20.33
CA ILE A 227 -9.04 -12.54 20.20
C ILE A 227 -9.96 -13.63 20.72
N VAL A 228 -10.83 -13.27 21.65
CA VAL A 228 -11.75 -14.17 22.31
C VAL A 228 -13.18 -13.67 22.20
N ARG A 229 -14.09 -14.57 21.78
CA ARG A 229 -15.53 -14.37 21.85
C ARG A 229 -16.13 -15.50 22.67
N THR A 230 -17.02 -15.17 23.57
CA THR A 230 -17.78 -16.13 24.38
C THR A 230 -19.13 -16.42 23.77
N GLU A 231 -19.67 -17.63 23.97
CA GLU A 231 -21.04 -17.98 23.57
C GLU A 231 -22.06 -17.07 24.25
N ASN A 232 -21.91 -16.87 25.57
CA ASN A 232 -22.71 -15.91 26.32
C ASN A 232 -21.91 -14.60 26.47
N PRO A 233 -22.38 -13.45 25.90
CA PRO A 233 -21.68 -12.18 25.99
C PRO A 233 -21.36 -11.70 27.41
N ASN A 234 -22.16 -12.11 28.41
CA ASN A 234 -21.95 -11.76 29.83
C ASN A 234 -20.68 -12.42 30.42
N ASP A 235 -20.18 -13.46 29.79
CA ASP A 235 -18.95 -14.15 30.27
C ASP A 235 -17.66 -13.49 29.77
N LEU A 236 -17.76 -12.51 28.88
CA LEU A 236 -16.60 -11.82 28.34
C LEU A 236 -15.79 -11.07 29.41
N GLU A 237 -16.47 -10.46 30.38
CA GLU A 237 -15.81 -9.81 31.52
C GLU A 237 -15.12 -10.80 32.45
N LYS A 238 -15.64 -12.03 32.57
CA LYS A 238 -14.97 -13.10 33.34
C LYS A 238 -13.67 -13.52 32.64
N ILE A 239 -13.70 -13.65 31.30
CA ILE A 239 -12.48 -13.91 30.54
C ILE A 239 -11.46 -12.81 30.73
N ALA A 240 -11.89 -11.54 30.68
CA ALA A 240 -11.01 -10.39 30.92
C ALA A 240 -10.39 -10.45 32.34
N THR A 241 -11.18 -10.83 33.34
CA THR A 241 -10.70 -10.99 34.71
C THR A 241 -9.67 -12.11 34.83
N ILE A 242 -9.91 -13.27 34.21
CA ILE A 242 -8.96 -14.40 34.17
C ILE A 242 -7.64 -13.96 33.55
N ALA A 243 -7.69 -13.28 32.40
CA ALA A 243 -6.48 -12.84 31.70
C ALA A 243 -5.70 -11.76 32.48
N THR A 244 -6.42 -10.81 33.10
CA THR A 244 -5.80 -9.76 33.91
C THR A 244 -5.13 -10.33 35.16
N ALA A 245 -5.70 -11.35 35.78
CA ALA A 245 -5.12 -12.04 36.94
C ALA A 245 -3.79 -12.75 36.60
N GLU A 246 -3.59 -13.13 35.34
CA GLU A 246 -2.34 -13.72 34.80
C GLU A 246 -1.35 -12.66 34.26
N GLY A 247 -1.66 -11.36 34.44
CA GLY A 247 -0.77 -10.25 34.06
C GLY A 247 -0.91 -9.78 32.61
N HIS A 248 -1.93 -10.27 31.88
CA HIS A 248 -2.19 -9.84 30.50
C HIS A 248 -3.04 -8.57 30.46
N LYS A 249 -2.73 -7.67 29.53
CA LYS A 249 -3.59 -6.53 29.26
C LYS A 249 -4.77 -6.97 28.41
N VAL A 250 -5.97 -6.47 28.74
CA VAL A 250 -7.21 -6.81 28.05
C VAL A 250 -7.94 -5.55 27.63
N SER A 251 -8.45 -5.53 26.40
CA SER A 251 -9.39 -4.54 25.92
C SER A 251 -10.61 -5.24 25.32
N ILE A 252 -11.81 -4.74 25.63
CA ILE A 252 -13.05 -5.28 25.07
C ILE A 252 -13.53 -4.31 24.00
N ARG A 253 -13.73 -4.82 22.76
CA ARG A 253 -14.18 -4.04 21.60
C ARG A 253 -15.12 -4.89 20.76
N GLY A 254 -16.25 -4.34 20.31
CA GLY A 254 -17.16 -5.01 19.39
C GLY A 254 -17.71 -6.36 19.86
N GLY A 255 -17.76 -6.62 21.19
CA GLY A 255 -18.19 -7.90 21.74
C GLY A 255 -17.09 -8.98 21.76
N GLU A 256 -15.82 -8.59 21.66
CA GLU A 256 -14.65 -9.44 21.71
C GLU A 256 -13.64 -8.93 22.76
N ALA A 257 -12.96 -9.85 23.45
CA ALA A 257 -11.82 -9.53 24.30
C ALA A 257 -10.53 -9.69 23.48
N HIS A 258 -9.75 -8.61 23.41
CA HIS A 258 -8.42 -8.58 22.82
C HIS A 258 -7.40 -8.64 23.96
N ILE A 259 -6.65 -9.73 24.06
CA ILE A 259 -5.74 -10.03 25.16
C ILE A 259 -4.31 -10.01 24.65
N GLU A 260 -3.46 -9.09 25.15
CA GLU A 260 -2.04 -9.08 24.82
C GLU A 260 -1.35 -10.28 25.46
N GLY A 261 -0.76 -11.16 24.66
CA GLY A 261 -0.05 -12.33 25.16
C GLY A 261 0.47 -13.25 24.06
N PRO A 262 1.42 -14.12 24.39
CA PRO A 262 1.99 -15.05 23.43
C PRO A 262 0.96 -16.06 22.93
N HIS A 263 1.15 -16.57 21.71
CA HIS A 263 0.20 -17.47 21.05
C HIS A 263 -0.09 -18.77 21.83
N ASP A 264 0.93 -19.31 22.49
CA ASP A 264 0.82 -20.54 23.29
C ASP A 264 -0.05 -20.35 24.53
N TRP A 265 -0.19 -19.10 25.01
CA TRP A 265 -1.10 -18.79 26.12
C TRP A 265 -2.58 -19.00 25.77
N ALA A 266 -2.95 -19.01 24.49
CA ALA A 266 -4.32 -19.30 24.06
C ALA A 266 -4.80 -20.68 24.55
N ALA A 267 -3.93 -21.68 24.55
CA ALA A 267 -4.26 -23.02 25.06
C ALA A 267 -4.50 -23.00 26.57
N ILE A 268 -3.73 -22.18 27.31
CA ILE A 268 -3.89 -21.99 28.77
C ILE A 268 -5.21 -21.29 29.04
N LEU A 269 -5.52 -20.22 28.29
CA LEU A 269 -6.77 -19.50 28.41
C LEU A 269 -7.99 -20.39 28.14
N ASN A 270 -7.93 -21.21 27.10
CA ASN A 270 -9.01 -22.14 26.78
C ASN A 270 -9.30 -23.11 27.94
N LYS A 271 -8.22 -23.66 28.53
CA LYS A 271 -8.36 -24.53 29.70
C LYS A 271 -8.99 -23.82 30.91
N LYS A 272 -8.52 -22.61 31.22
CA LYS A 272 -9.08 -21.80 32.33
C LYS A 272 -10.54 -21.36 32.06
N ALA A 273 -10.89 -21.05 30.85
CA ALA A 273 -12.28 -20.76 30.47
C ALA A 273 -13.18 -21.99 30.71
N PHE A 274 -12.74 -23.17 30.28
CA PHE A 274 -13.46 -24.41 30.50
C PHE A 274 -13.62 -24.74 32.01
N GLU A 275 -12.56 -24.60 32.80
CA GLU A 275 -12.60 -24.79 34.26
C GLU A 275 -13.56 -23.79 34.95
N ALA A 276 -13.73 -22.61 34.38
CA ALA A 276 -14.68 -21.58 34.86
C ALA A 276 -16.12 -21.79 34.30
N GLY A 277 -16.37 -22.86 33.55
CA GLY A 277 -17.68 -23.12 32.94
C GLY A 277 -18.05 -22.18 31.80
N ILE A 278 -17.04 -21.55 31.14
CA ILE A 278 -17.24 -20.61 30.05
C ILE A 278 -16.99 -21.30 28.71
N THR A 279 -17.98 -21.26 27.81
CA THR A 279 -17.84 -21.72 26.44
C THR A 279 -17.31 -20.60 25.56
N LEU A 280 -16.18 -20.85 24.90
CA LEU A 280 -15.61 -19.93 23.92
C LEU A 280 -16.24 -20.20 22.53
N ALA A 281 -16.83 -19.20 21.93
CA ALA A 281 -17.32 -19.24 20.55
C ALA A 281 -16.16 -19.03 19.56
N GLN A 282 -15.14 -18.28 19.98
CA GLN A 282 -13.92 -18.05 19.20
C GLN A 282 -12.72 -17.87 20.12
N LEU A 283 -11.60 -18.42 19.70
CA LEU A 283 -10.30 -18.23 20.32
C LEU A 283 -9.24 -18.20 19.20
N THR A 284 -8.78 -17.01 18.85
CA THR A 284 -7.88 -16.82 17.70
C THR A 284 -6.64 -16.06 18.13
N PRO A 285 -5.48 -16.73 18.28
CA PRO A 285 -4.21 -16.03 18.37
C PRO A 285 -3.91 -15.29 17.07
N THR A 286 -3.60 -14.00 17.16
CA THR A 286 -3.27 -13.16 16.00
C THR A 286 -1.86 -12.62 16.14
N LEU A 287 -1.12 -12.63 15.02
CA LEU A 287 0.12 -11.87 14.91
C LEU A 287 -0.24 -10.40 14.69
N PRO A 288 0.61 -9.48 15.16
CA PRO A 288 0.47 -8.07 14.81
C PRO A 288 0.35 -7.91 13.29
N ASN A 289 -0.60 -7.10 12.87
CA ASN A 289 -0.80 -6.75 11.46
C ASN A 289 -0.92 -5.24 11.29
N LEU A 290 -0.72 -4.78 10.06
CA LEU A 290 -0.74 -3.34 9.76
C LEU A 290 -2.09 -2.70 10.04
N GLU A 291 -3.21 -3.42 9.89
CA GLU A 291 -4.55 -2.86 10.09
C GLU A 291 -4.80 -2.54 11.56
N GLU A 292 -4.50 -3.47 12.46
CA GLU A 292 -4.62 -3.28 13.91
C GLU A 292 -3.67 -2.17 14.38
N THR A 293 -2.42 -2.20 13.92
CA THR A 293 -1.41 -1.20 14.26
C THR A 293 -1.83 0.19 13.81
N PHE A 294 -2.32 0.34 12.59
CA PHE A 294 -2.83 1.62 12.09
C PHE A 294 -4.02 2.12 12.90
N PHE A 295 -4.95 1.22 13.25
CA PHE A 295 -6.11 1.55 14.07
C PHE A 295 -5.70 2.06 15.46
N GLU A 296 -4.73 1.41 16.10
CA GLU A 296 -4.21 1.83 17.42
C GLU A 296 -3.51 3.19 17.36
N MET A 297 -2.61 3.39 16.40
CA MET A 297 -1.90 4.67 16.20
C MET A 297 -2.84 5.82 15.89
N THR A 298 -3.99 5.54 15.31
CA THR A 298 -4.93 6.56 14.86
C THR A 298 -6.10 6.77 15.81
N GLY A 299 -6.15 6.05 16.95
CA GLY A 299 -7.12 6.25 18.03
C GLY A 299 -8.55 5.82 17.71
N GLY A 300 -8.73 4.85 16.79
CA GLY A 300 -9.98 4.08 16.64
C GLY A 300 -11.27 4.89 16.51
N LYS A 301 -11.29 5.98 15.73
CA LYS A 301 -12.56 6.70 15.40
C LYS A 301 -12.61 7.02 13.93
#